data_28089c5ea386d1dc951fa2613113accf
#
_entry.id   28089c5ea386d1dc951fa2613113accf
#
_cell.length_a   1.000
_cell.length_b   1.000
_cell.length_c   1.000
_cell.angle_alpha   90.00
_cell.angle_beta   90.00
_cell.angle_gamma   90.00
#
_symmetry.space_group_name_H-M   'P 1'
#
loop_
_entity.id
_entity.type
_entity.pdbx_description
1 polymer ?
#
loop_
_entity_poly.entity_id
_entity_poly.type
_entity_poly.pdbx_seq_one_letter_code
_entity_poly.pdbx_strand_id
1 'polypeptide(L)'
;MRKKILFVINTMGRAGAETALLELLKHLDSPEYDISLYVIMGQGEMIGKLPPCVKLLNPGFNPHSVLSRQGKWGLMKTVCRAFFRNGGQMNKIRSIGKSFSSMRRRGKVQTDKLLWRMLSEGSRRFEEQFDLAVAWLEGASAYYVAEHVKAARKCAFIHIDYESAGYTREMDQNCWDSFEKIFMVSREVKEHFLAVYPEYADKAEIFHNLVDQEGIRRQSMVRGGFSDGREGVSNGMRGVFNGMRGVSDGMGDASNGYEGKRLLTVGRLTYQKAYDIAIDAMKILKDRGCKARWYVLGEGDQRKALEKKIAALHLEEDFVLLGAVENPYPYYVQADIYVHATRFEGKSIAIQEAQTLGCAVIASDCNGNREQIEDGVDGILCQLTPEGIAESIETLLQNEELRNKLGKAAERKNMAQEQELQKLLALLT
;
A
#
# COMPACT_ATOMS: atom_id res chain seq x y z
N MET A 1 -26.98 -6.23 -21.89
CA MET A 1 -26.00 -7.27 -21.41
C MET A 1 -25.16 -6.64 -20.33
N ARG A 2 -24.71 -7.41 -19.32
CA ARG A 2 -23.78 -6.92 -18.31
C ARG A 2 -22.44 -6.64 -18.97
N LYS A 3 -21.78 -5.53 -18.60
CA LYS A 3 -20.42 -5.22 -19.06
C LYS A 3 -19.41 -6.09 -18.31
N LYS A 4 -18.56 -6.78 -19.05
CA LYS A 4 -17.53 -7.67 -18.49
C LYS A 4 -16.23 -6.92 -18.23
N ILE A 5 -15.83 -6.87 -16.98
CA ILE A 5 -14.62 -6.16 -16.55
C ILE A 5 -13.61 -7.16 -15.97
N LEU A 6 -12.40 -7.16 -16.49
CA LEU A 6 -11.30 -7.95 -15.94
C LEU A 6 -10.28 -7.04 -15.23
N PHE A 7 -10.08 -7.25 -13.96
CA PHE A 7 -8.94 -6.70 -13.22
C PHE A 7 -7.80 -7.71 -13.17
N VAL A 8 -6.59 -7.23 -13.38
CA VAL A 8 -5.36 -8.04 -13.28
C VAL A 8 -4.38 -7.37 -12.33
N ILE A 9 -3.91 -8.13 -11.34
CA ILE A 9 -2.94 -7.68 -10.34
C ILE A 9 -1.83 -8.71 -10.15
N ASN A 10 -0.67 -8.28 -9.67
CA ASN A 10 0.47 -9.17 -9.47
C ASN A 10 0.27 -10.13 -8.28
N THR A 11 -0.13 -9.60 -7.12
CA THR A 11 -0.41 -10.33 -5.87
C THR A 11 -1.62 -9.72 -5.17
N MET A 12 -2.17 -10.42 -4.17
CA MET A 12 -3.18 -9.89 -3.24
C MET A 12 -2.60 -9.82 -1.80
N GLY A 13 -1.40 -9.26 -1.68
CA GLY A 13 -0.73 -9.04 -0.39
C GLY A 13 -1.32 -7.87 0.40
N ARG A 14 -0.81 -7.65 1.63
CA ARG A 14 -1.19 -6.49 2.45
C ARG A 14 -0.36 -5.27 2.06
N ALA A 15 -0.82 -4.53 1.07
CA ALA A 15 -0.21 -3.25 0.69
C ALA A 15 -1.28 -2.26 0.19
N GLY A 16 -0.88 -1.00 -0.01
CA GLY A 16 -1.79 0.08 -0.36
C GLY A 16 -2.53 -0.13 -1.67
N ALA A 17 -1.85 -0.62 -2.71
CA ALA A 17 -2.47 -0.85 -4.01
C ALA A 17 -3.55 -1.95 -3.97
N GLU A 18 -3.32 -3.03 -3.20
CA GLU A 18 -4.30 -4.10 -3.03
C GLU A 18 -5.52 -3.63 -2.22
N THR A 19 -5.29 -2.80 -1.19
CA THR A 19 -6.38 -2.17 -0.43
C THR A 19 -7.21 -1.24 -1.33
N ALA A 20 -6.55 -0.43 -2.16
CA ALA A 20 -7.22 0.45 -3.12
C ALA A 20 -8.03 -0.33 -4.17
N LEU A 21 -7.51 -1.50 -4.63
CA LEU A 21 -8.26 -2.36 -5.54
C LEU A 21 -9.53 -2.89 -4.88
N LEU A 22 -9.42 -3.42 -3.66
CA LEU A 22 -10.59 -3.94 -2.94
C LEU A 22 -11.66 -2.86 -2.75
N GLU A 23 -11.23 -1.64 -2.47
CA GLU A 23 -12.15 -0.52 -2.31
C GLU A 23 -12.81 -0.14 -3.63
N LEU A 24 -12.06 -0.01 -4.72
CA LEU A 24 -12.63 0.21 -6.04
C LEU A 24 -13.63 -0.87 -6.43
N LEU A 25 -13.31 -2.14 -6.17
CA LEU A 25 -14.18 -3.28 -6.50
C LEU A 25 -15.51 -3.23 -5.74
N LYS A 26 -15.56 -2.73 -4.50
CA LYS A 26 -16.80 -2.51 -3.75
C LYS A 26 -17.68 -1.43 -4.40
N HIS A 27 -17.06 -0.33 -4.87
CA HIS A 27 -17.80 0.75 -5.55
C HIS A 27 -18.32 0.34 -6.93
N LEU A 28 -17.78 -0.73 -7.51
CA LEU A 28 -18.26 -1.32 -8.77
C LEU A 28 -19.33 -2.39 -8.57
N ASP A 29 -19.76 -2.69 -7.33
CA ASP A 29 -20.81 -3.67 -7.06
C ASP A 29 -22.17 -3.17 -7.59
N SER A 30 -22.46 -3.54 -8.81
CA SER A 30 -23.67 -3.16 -9.54
C SER A 30 -24.14 -4.32 -10.42
N PRO A 31 -25.45 -4.51 -10.58
CA PRO A 31 -25.99 -5.53 -11.49
C PRO A 31 -25.62 -5.30 -12.96
N GLU A 32 -25.09 -4.14 -13.31
CA GLU A 32 -24.66 -3.80 -14.68
C GLU A 32 -23.31 -4.42 -15.06
N TYR A 33 -22.50 -4.85 -14.06
CA TYR A 33 -21.14 -5.32 -14.26
C TYR A 33 -21.00 -6.81 -13.92
N ASP A 34 -20.17 -7.52 -14.70
CA ASP A 34 -19.64 -8.86 -14.42
C ASP A 34 -18.13 -8.72 -14.21
N ILE A 35 -17.74 -8.67 -12.94
CA ILE A 35 -16.38 -8.32 -12.54
C ILE A 35 -15.58 -9.59 -12.28
N SER A 36 -14.44 -9.70 -12.95
CA SER A 36 -13.47 -10.79 -12.76
C SER A 36 -12.13 -10.26 -12.28
N LEU A 37 -11.48 -11.01 -11.40
CA LEU A 37 -10.13 -10.75 -10.94
C LEU A 37 -9.20 -11.89 -11.33
N TYR A 38 -8.05 -11.56 -11.91
CA TYR A 38 -6.96 -12.49 -12.13
C TYR A 38 -5.69 -12.02 -11.43
N VAL A 39 -5.12 -12.88 -10.58
CA VAL A 39 -3.89 -12.60 -9.82
C VAL A 39 -2.74 -13.38 -10.45
N ILE A 40 -1.75 -12.69 -11.03
CA ILE A 40 -0.64 -13.30 -11.79
C ILE A 40 0.09 -14.36 -10.96
N MET A 41 0.44 -14.02 -9.73
CA MET A 41 1.17 -14.93 -8.82
C MET A 41 0.25 -15.97 -8.16
N GLY A 42 -1.08 -15.78 -8.21
CA GLY A 42 -2.07 -16.67 -7.61
C GLY A 42 -1.94 -16.78 -6.10
N GLN A 43 -1.52 -15.71 -5.42
CA GLN A 43 -1.36 -15.72 -3.96
C GLN A 43 -1.52 -14.34 -3.30
N GLY A 44 -1.80 -14.35 -1.98
CA GLY A 44 -1.88 -13.19 -1.12
C GLY A 44 -2.99 -13.30 -0.07
N GLU A 45 -2.75 -12.74 1.09
CA GLU A 45 -3.63 -12.85 2.26
C GLU A 45 -4.92 -12.01 2.17
N MET A 46 -4.97 -10.99 1.29
CA MET A 46 -6.14 -10.12 1.15
C MET A 46 -7.28 -10.76 0.33
N ILE A 47 -7.07 -11.94 -0.24
CA ILE A 47 -8.09 -12.60 -1.08
C ILE A 47 -9.39 -12.88 -0.32
N GLY A 48 -9.33 -13.14 0.98
CA GLY A 48 -10.51 -13.34 1.83
C GLY A 48 -11.40 -12.09 1.99
N LYS A 49 -10.90 -10.92 1.59
CA LYS A 49 -11.63 -9.64 1.60
C LYS A 49 -12.24 -9.28 0.23
N LEU A 50 -12.11 -10.17 -0.75
CA LEU A 50 -12.66 -9.94 -2.10
C LEU A 50 -14.20 -9.84 -2.02
N PRO A 51 -14.81 -8.78 -2.60
CA PRO A 51 -16.26 -8.64 -2.63
C PRO A 51 -16.95 -9.84 -3.30
N PRO A 52 -18.11 -10.30 -2.80
CA PRO A 52 -18.82 -11.47 -3.35
C PRO A 52 -19.22 -11.33 -4.82
N CYS A 53 -19.38 -10.10 -5.31
CA CYS A 53 -19.70 -9.81 -6.71
C CYS A 53 -18.52 -10.08 -7.67
N VAL A 54 -17.31 -10.28 -7.16
CA VAL A 54 -16.09 -10.43 -7.96
C VAL A 54 -15.71 -11.90 -8.13
N LYS A 55 -15.65 -12.36 -9.37
CA LYS A 55 -15.24 -13.72 -9.72
C LYS A 55 -13.72 -13.85 -9.80
N LEU A 56 -13.12 -14.66 -8.92
CA LEU A 56 -11.70 -14.99 -8.99
C LEU A 56 -11.45 -16.03 -10.10
N LEU A 57 -10.60 -15.69 -11.09
CA LEU A 57 -10.31 -16.55 -12.23
C LEU A 57 -9.15 -17.54 -11.99
N ASN A 58 -8.46 -17.45 -10.87
CA ASN A 58 -7.40 -18.38 -10.51
C ASN A 58 -7.99 -19.75 -10.13
N PRO A 59 -7.58 -20.86 -10.78
CA PRO A 59 -8.14 -22.21 -10.49
C PRO A 59 -7.69 -22.76 -9.13
N GLY A 60 -6.68 -22.17 -8.53
CA GLY A 60 -6.18 -22.44 -7.19
C GLY A 60 -5.47 -21.19 -6.69
N PHE A 61 -5.63 -20.88 -5.41
CA PHE A 61 -5.10 -19.69 -4.78
C PHE A 61 -4.38 -20.02 -3.49
N ASN A 62 -3.22 -19.39 -3.26
CA ASN A 62 -2.45 -19.52 -2.03
C ASN A 62 -2.75 -18.30 -1.12
N PRO A 63 -3.44 -18.46 0.03
CA PRO A 63 -3.79 -17.32 0.90
C PRO A 63 -2.63 -16.83 1.77
N HIS A 64 -1.43 -17.39 1.61
CA HIS A 64 -0.28 -17.00 2.44
C HIS A 64 0.47 -15.80 1.85
N SER A 65 0.97 -14.94 2.73
CA SER A 65 1.86 -13.83 2.38
C SER A 65 3.09 -14.33 1.62
N VAL A 66 3.50 -13.60 0.60
CA VAL A 66 4.75 -13.85 -0.15
C VAL A 66 6.00 -13.85 0.76
N LEU A 67 5.92 -13.18 1.91
CA LEU A 67 7.01 -13.11 2.89
C LEU A 67 7.11 -14.36 3.77
N SER A 68 6.01 -15.12 3.92
CA SER A 68 5.97 -16.34 4.71
C SER A 68 6.73 -17.49 4.04
N ARG A 69 7.16 -18.49 4.83
CA ARG A 69 7.83 -19.68 4.29
C ARG A 69 6.94 -20.42 3.28
N GLN A 70 5.65 -20.56 3.58
CA GLN A 70 4.67 -21.22 2.69
C GLN A 70 4.40 -20.38 1.44
N GLY A 71 4.36 -19.05 1.55
CA GLY A 71 4.22 -18.15 0.42
C GLY A 71 5.41 -18.18 -0.52
N LYS A 72 6.64 -18.20 0.01
CA LYS A 72 7.87 -18.35 -0.79
C LYS A 72 7.89 -19.65 -1.60
N TRP A 73 7.44 -20.77 -1.01
CA TRP A 73 7.26 -22.03 -1.73
C TRP A 73 6.18 -21.94 -2.83
N GLY A 74 5.06 -21.30 -2.54
CA GLY A 74 4.00 -21.02 -3.52
C GLY A 74 4.52 -20.20 -4.70
N LEU A 75 5.27 -19.15 -4.40
CA LEU A 75 5.92 -18.29 -5.39
C LEU A 75 6.84 -19.08 -6.31
N MET A 76 7.74 -19.90 -5.72
CA MET A 76 8.67 -20.73 -6.50
C MET A 76 7.92 -21.69 -7.44
N LYS A 77 6.86 -22.35 -6.96
CA LYS A 77 6.00 -23.21 -7.80
C LYS A 77 5.35 -22.43 -8.95
N THR A 78 4.89 -21.20 -8.70
CA THR A 78 4.29 -20.34 -9.73
C THR A 78 5.33 -19.92 -10.76
N VAL A 79 6.52 -19.52 -10.36
CA VAL A 79 7.64 -19.17 -11.25
C VAL A 79 8.01 -20.36 -12.13
N CYS A 80 8.21 -21.54 -11.56
CA CYS A 80 8.51 -22.77 -12.34
C CYS A 80 7.38 -23.10 -13.31
N ARG A 81 6.12 -23.05 -12.88
CA ARG A 81 4.96 -23.30 -13.72
C ARG A 81 4.88 -22.30 -14.87
N ALA A 82 5.09 -21.01 -14.60
CA ALA A 82 5.08 -19.96 -15.62
C ALA A 82 6.23 -20.15 -16.64
N PHE A 83 7.40 -20.58 -16.20
CA PHE A 83 8.52 -20.85 -17.10
C PHE A 83 8.18 -21.91 -18.15
N PHE A 84 7.52 -23.01 -17.76
CA PHE A 84 7.20 -24.12 -18.68
C PHE A 84 5.85 -23.99 -19.39
N ARG A 85 4.93 -23.16 -18.91
CA ARG A 85 3.61 -22.96 -19.53
C ARG A 85 3.74 -22.11 -20.82
N ASN A 86 2.86 -22.35 -21.77
CA ASN A 86 2.73 -21.64 -23.03
C ASN A 86 3.95 -21.73 -23.97
N GLY A 87 4.92 -22.61 -23.71
CA GLY A 87 6.13 -22.74 -24.55
C GLY A 87 7.05 -21.52 -24.47
N GLY A 88 7.91 -21.36 -25.48
CA GLY A 88 8.73 -20.15 -25.66
C GLY A 88 9.85 -19.93 -24.63
N GLN A 89 10.38 -21.01 -24.00
CA GLN A 89 11.39 -20.90 -22.93
C GLN A 89 12.60 -20.06 -23.31
N MET A 90 13.06 -20.19 -24.56
CA MET A 90 14.20 -19.39 -25.06
C MET A 90 13.88 -17.88 -25.06
N ASN A 91 12.64 -17.50 -25.44
CA ASN A 91 12.21 -16.10 -25.39
C ASN A 91 12.12 -15.58 -23.94
N LYS A 92 11.65 -16.42 -23.01
CA LYS A 92 11.61 -16.08 -21.57
C LYS A 92 13.00 -15.86 -21.00
N ILE A 93 13.96 -16.72 -21.34
CA ILE A 93 15.38 -16.56 -20.94
C ILE A 93 15.96 -15.27 -21.55
N ARG A 94 15.67 -15.02 -22.83
CA ARG A 94 16.10 -13.80 -23.51
C ARG A 94 15.53 -12.53 -22.85
N SER A 95 14.27 -12.57 -22.47
CA SER A 95 13.57 -11.48 -21.75
C SER A 95 14.23 -11.18 -20.41
N ILE A 96 14.51 -12.23 -19.61
CA ILE A 96 15.22 -12.10 -18.34
C ILE A 96 16.61 -11.49 -18.56
N GLY A 97 17.37 -11.99 -19.55
CA GLY A 97 18.69 -11.47 -19.88
C GLY A 97 18.68 -10.00 -20.33
N LYS A 98 17.71 -9.59 -21.14
CA LYS A 98 17.53 -8.18 -21.55
C LYS A 98 17.21 -7.30 -20.34
N SER A 99 16.27 -7.71 -19.46
CA SER A 99 15.92 -6.99 -18.27
C SER A 99 17.12 -6.83 -17.32
N PHE A 100 17.88 -7.90 -17.12
CA PHE A 100 19.09 -7.87 -16.29
C PHE A 100 20.14 -6.91 -16.87
N SER A 101 20.41 -7.00 -18.17
CA SER A 101 21.39 -6.13 -18.85
C SER A 101 20.99 -4.66 -18.78
N SER A 102 19.70 -4.35 -18.97
CA SER A 102 19.16 -2.99 -18.90
C SER A 102 19.29 -2.41 -17.48
N MET A 103 18.88 -3.17 -16.46
CA MET A 103 19.01 -2.76 -15.05
C MET A 103 20.48 -2.56 -14.64
N ARG A 104 21.37 -3.47 -15.07
CA ARG A 104 22.80 -3.36 -14.76
C ARG A 104 23.42 -2.09 -15.34
N ARG A 105 23.04 -1.70 -16.57
CA ARG A 105 23.49 -0.45 -17.21
C ARG A 105 23.08 0.79 -16.42
N ARG A 106 21.91 0.73 -15.72
CA ARG A 106 21.44 1.82 -14.85
C ARG A 106 21.97 1.73 -13.42
N GLY A 107 22.85 0.76 -13.11
CA GLY A 107 23.46 0.61 -11.79
C GLY A 107 22.54 0.06 -10.69
N LYS A 108 21.28 -0.32 -11.01
CA LYS A 108 20.28 -0.74 -10.03
C LYS A 108 19.57 -2.02 -10.47
N VAL A 109 20.05 -3.18 -10.01
CA VAL A 109 19.42 -4.47 -10.30
C VAL A 109 18.37 -4.79 -9.24
N GLN A 110 17.11 -4.90 -9.65
CA GLN A 110 15.98 -5.30 -8.81
C GLN A 110 15.53 -6.70 -9.21
N THR A 111 15.89 -7.69 -8.40
CA THR A 111 15.70 -9.11 -8.71
C THR A 111 14.23 -9.53 -8.78
N ASP A 112 13.36 -8.89 -8.04
CA ASP A 112 11.92 -9.12 -8.04
C ASP A 112 11.28 -8.78 -9.41
N LYS A 113 11.81 -7.78 -10.10
CA LYS A 113 11.27 -7.30 -11.39
C LYS A 113 11.79 -8.06 -12.61
N LEU A 114 12.91 -8.76 -12.48
CA LEU A 114 13.50 -9.52 -13.60
C LEU A 114 12.54 -10.56 -14.20
N LEU A 115 11.62 -11.08 -13.41
CA LEU A 115 10.71 -12.16 -13.80
C LEU A 115 9.35 -11.70 -14.32
N TRP A 116 9.02 -10.40 -14.28
CA TRP A 116 7.68 -9.92 -14.61
C TRP A 116 7.23 -10.31 -16.03
N ARG A 117 8.10 -10.16 -17.03
CA ARG A 117 7.77 -10.56 -18.39
C ARG A 117 7.59 -12.07 -18.51
N MET A 118 8.47 -12.85 -17.94
CA MET A 118 8.37 -14.32 -17.93
C MET A 118 7.08 -14.79 -17.25
N LEU A 119 6.69 -14.14 -16.15
CA LEU A 119 5.44 -14.43 -15.43
C LEU A 119 4.21 -14.06 -16.25
N SER A 120 4.23 -12.92 -16.94
CA SER A 120 3.19 -12.52 -17.88
C SER A 120 3.02 -13.55 -19.00
N GLU A 121 4.10 -13.90 -19.68
CA GLU A 121 4.15 -14.91 -20.75
C GLU A 121 3.63 -16.27 -20.33
N GLY A 122 3.99 -16.71 -19.11
CA GLY A 122 3.62 -17.99 -18.52
C GLY A 122 2.28 -18.01 -17.83
N SER A 123 1.55 -16.89 -17.80
CA SER A 123 0.23 -16.78 -17.17
C SER A 123 -0.83 -17.53 -17.98
N ARG A 124 -1.98 -17.84 -17.32
CA ARG A 124 -3.11 -18.47 -17.98
C ARG A 124 -3.67 -17.56 -19.06
N ARG A 125 -4.06 -18.14 -20.19
CA ARG A 125 -4.76 -17.44 -21.28
C ARG A 125 -6.27 -17.63 -21.11
N PHE A 126 -7.04 -16.58 -21.34
CA PHE A 126 -8.49 -16.60 -21.39
C PHE A 126 -8.94 -16.39 -22.83
N GLU A 127 -9.87 -17.22 -23.29
CA GLU A 127 -10.48 -17.05 -24.63
C GLU A 127 -11.62 -16.04 -24.60
N GLU A 128 -12.15 -15.79 -23.40
CA GLU A 128 -13.20 -14.82 -23.14
C GLU A 128 -12.75 -13.41 -23.55
N GLN A 129 -13.70 -12.67 -24.15
CA GLN A 129 -13.53 -11.26 -24.47
C GLN A 129 -14.20 -10.41 -23.40
N PHE A 130 -13.50 -9.36 -22.96
CA PHE A 130 -13.98 -8.41 -21.97
C PHE A 130 -14.34 -7.06 -22.62
N ASP A 131 -15.27 -6.32 -22.02
CA ASP A 131 -15.53 -4.93 -22.43
C ASP A 131 -14.38 -4.01 -21.99
N LEU A 132 -13.88 -4.22 -20.76
CA LEU A 132 -12.73 -3.48 -20.20
C LEU A 132 -11.76 -4.44 -19.53
N ALA A 133 -10.47 -4.29 -19.80
CA ALA A 133 -9.40 -4.94 -19.06
C ALA A 133 -8.51 -3.91 -18.35
N VAL A 134 -8.35 -4.08 -17.05
CA VAL A 134 -7.63 -3.18 -16.17
C VAL A 134 -6.37 -3.86 -15.65
N ALA A 135 -5.20 -3.34 -16.03
CA ALA A 135 -3.94 -3.69 -15.38
C ALA A 135 -3.80 -2.82 -14.11
N TRP A 136 -4.04 -3.41 -12.94
CA TRP A 136 -4.08 -2.66 -11.68
C TRP A 136 -2.71 -2.24 -11.17
N LEU A 137 -1.65 -2.87 -11.64
CA LEU A 137 -0.26 -2.52 -11.31
C LEU A 137 0.59 -2.51 -12.58
N GLU A 138 1.68 -1.78 -12.52
CA GLU A 138 2.77 -1.86 -13.48
C GLU A 138 3.45 -3.25 -13.45
N GLY A 139 4.29 -3.54 -14.44
CA GLY A 139 5.03 -4.79 -14.56
C GLY A 139 4.20 -5.95 -15.08
N ALA A 140 4.16 -7.10 -14.41
CA ALA A 140 3.57 -8.32 -14.97
C ALA A 140 2.09 -8.18 -15.34
N SER A 141 1.28 -7.48 -14.55
CA SER A 141 -0.13 -7.23 -14.87
C SER A 141 -0.29 -6.32 -16.09
N ALA A 142 0.52 -5.26 -16.22
CA ALA A 142 0.51 -4.41 -17.41
C ALA A 142 0.90 -5.18 -18.67
N TYR A 143 2.00 -5.93 -18.63
CA TYR A 143 2.43 -6.75 -19.77
C TYR A 143 1.38 -7.80 -20.14
N TYR A 144 0.77 -8.44 -19.15
CA TYR A 144 -0.24 -9.46 -19.37
C TYR A 144 -1.51 -8.90 -20.02
N VAL A 145 -2.04 -7.78 -19.53
CA VAL A 145 -3.23 -7.13 -20.11
C VAL A 145 -2.93 -6.62 -21.51
N ALA A 146 -1.77 -6.00 -21.70
CA ALA A 146 -1.36 -5.48 -23.01
C ALA A 146 -1.34 -6.58 -24.09
N GLU A 147 -0.69 -7.70 -23.80
CA GLU A 147 -0.29 -8.67 -24.82
C GLU A 147 -1.19 -9.91 -24.85
N HIS A 148 -1.91 -10.23 -23.77
CA HIS A 148 -2.53 -11.54 -23.61
C HIS A 148 -4.02 -11.52 -23.25
N VAL A 149 -4.61 -10.35 -23.07
CA VAL A 149 -6.05 -10.21 -22.78
C VAL A 149 -6.77 -9.66 -24.01
N LYS A 150 -7.88 -10.32 -24.39
CA LYS A 150 -8.81 -9.83 -25.42
C LYS A 150 -9.83 -8.92 -24.74
N ALA A 151 -9.78 -7.63 -25.01
CA ALA A 151 -10.73 -6.65 -24.49
C ALA A 151 -11.02 -5.58 -25.52
N ALA A 152 -12.24 -5.00 -25.48
CA ALA A 152 -12.63 -3.90 -26.33
C ALA A 152 -11.82 -2.65 -25.99
N ARG A 153 -11.65 -2.38 -24.69
CA ARG A 153 -10.81 -1.28 -24.15
C ARG A 153 -9.87 -1.80 -23.07
N LYS A 154 -8.73 -1.16 -22.93
CA LYS A 154 -7.71 -1.49 -21.93
C LYS A 154 -7.25 -0.24 -21.21
N CYS A 155 -7.11 -0.29 -19.90
CA CYS A 155 -6.43 0.74 -19.12
C CYS A 155 -5.43 0.12 -18.14
N ALA A 156 -4.49 0.94 -17.70
CA ALA A 156 -3.47 0.54 -16.74
C ALA A 156 -3.39 1.53 -15.59
N PHE A 157 -2.97 1.05 -14.42
CA PHE A 157 -2.67 1.86 -13.25
C PHE A 157 -1.19 1.78 -12.91
N ILE A 158 -0.63 2.89 -12.47
CA ILE A 158 0.75 3.01 -11.97
C ILE A 158 0.68 3.57 -10.55
N HIS A 159 1.18 2.76 -9.60
CA HIS A 159 1.11 3.06 -8.18
C HIS A 159 2.45 3.47 -7.55
N ILE A 160 3.53 3.47 -8.32
CA ILE A 160 4.89 3.67 -7.83
C ILE A 160 5.61 4.73 -8.67
N ASP A 161 6.58 5.40 -8.06
CA ASP A 161 7.55 6.19 -8.81
C ASP A 161 8.28 5.31 -9.83
N TYR A 162 7.94 5.53 -11.09
CA TYR A 162 8.34 4.66 -12.19
C TYR A 162 9.85 4.67 -12.44
N GLU A 163 10.46 5.84 -12.31
CA GLU A 163 11.90 6.03 -12.51
C GLU A 163 12.70 5.40 -11.37
N SER A 164 12.36 5.73 -10.12
CA SER A 164 13.01 5.20 -8.92
C SER A 164 12.79 3.70 -8.74
N ALA A 165 11.70 3.17 -9.25
CA ALA A 165 11.36 1.76 -9.20
C ALA A 165 12.20 0.87 -10.14
N GLY A 166 12.98 1.46 -11.04
CA GLY A 166 13.92 0.74 -11.91
C GLY A 166 13.29 0.04 -13.11
N TYR A 167 12.08 0.44 -13.51
CA TYR A 167 11.50 0.04 -14.79
C TYR A 167 12.26 0.69 -15.95
N THR A 168 12.30 0.04 -17.09
CA THR A 168 13.01 0.53 -18.29
C THR A 168 12.20 0.30 -19.55
N ARG A 169 12.42 1.15 -20.57
CA ARG A 169 11.76 1.00 -21.87
C ARG A 169 11.99 -0.38 -22.50
N GLU A 170 13.19 -0.96 -22.29
CA GLU A 170 13.52 -2.28 -22.81
C GLU A 170 12.73 -3.40 -22.10
N MET A 171 12.37 -3.21 -20.82
CA MET A 171 11.50 -4.14 -20.10
C MET A 171 10.06 -4.03 -20.55
N ASP A 172 9.58 -2.81 -20.79
CA ASP A 172 8.18 -2.54 -21.11
C ASP A 172 7.84 -2.89 -22.56
N GLN A 173 8.81 -2.82 -23.49
CA GLN A 173 8.65 -3.23 -24.89
C GLN A 173 7.37 -2.67 -25.55
N ASN A 174 7.10 -1.37 -25.35
CA ASN A 174 5.93 -0.66 -25.88
C ASN A 174 4.57 -1.18 -25.38
N CYS A 175 4.50 -1.86 -24.24
CA CYS A 175 3.23 -2.37 -23.72
C CYS A 175 2.17 -1.26 -23.52
N TRP A 176 2.63 -0.02 -23.28
CA TRP A 176 1.78 1.14 -23.05
C TRP A 176 0.97 1.58 -24.28
N ASP A 177 1.40 1.20 -25.49
CA ASP A 177 0.64 1.44 -26.73
C ASP A 177 -0.76 0.80 -26.68
N SER A 178 -0.87 -0.35 -26.01
CA SER A 178 -2.10 -1.14 -25.94
C SER A 178 -3.18 -0.54 -25.04
N PHE A 179 -2.86 0.48 -24.24
CA PHE A 179 -3.79 1.09 -23.30
C PHE A 179 -4.39 2.38 -23.87
N GLU A 180 -5.70 2.54 -23.66
CA GLU A 180 -6.43 3.77 -24.01
C GLU A 180 -6.18 4.85 -22.97
N LYS A 181 -6.15 4.47 -21.69
CA LYS A 181 -5.81 5.34 -20.56
C LYS A 181 -4.76 4.68 -19.67
N ILE A 182 -3.88 5.51 -19.13
CA ILE A 182 -2.88 5.12 -18.13
C ILE A 182 -3.11 6.03 -16.92
N PHE A 183 -3.64 5.46 -15.85
CA PHE A 183 -3.96 6.16 -14.62
C PHE A 183 -2.77 6.12 -13.65
N MET A 184 -2.45 7.25 -13.07
CA MET A 184 -1.43 7.40 -12.03
C MET A 184 -2.08 7.89 -10.74
N VAL A 185 -1.63 7.35 -9.61
CA VAL A 185 -2.24 7.62 -8.31
C VAL A 185 -1.92 9.02 -7.74
N SER A 186 -0.95 9.72 -8.34
CA SER A 186 -0.56 11.07 -7.94
C SER A 186 0.03 11.85 -9.12
N ARG A 187 0.17 13.17 -8.95
CA ARG A 187 0.83 14.05 -9.93
C ARG A 187 2.31 13.67 -10.08
N GLU A 188 3.00 13.40 -8.99
CA GLU A 188 4.41 12.99 -9.00
C GLU A 188 4.62 11.72 -9.81
N VAL A 189 3.79 10.68 -9.57
CA VAL A 189 3.86 9.42 -10.35
C VAL A 189 3.64 9.69 -11.83
N LYS A 190 2.73 10.63 -12.18
CA LYS A 190 2.51 11.06 -13.56
C LYS A 190 3.73 11.75 -14.15
N GLU A 191 4.34 12.68 -13.43
CA GLU A 191 5.53 13.42 -13.88
C GLU A 191 6.70 12.47 -14.11
N HIS A 192 6.98 11.56 -13.19
CA HIS A 192 8.06 10.56 -13.32
C HIS A 192 7.79 9.55 -14.46
N PHE A 193 6.54 9.15 -14.66
CA PHE A 193 6.20 8.31 -15.81
C PHE A 193 6.41 9.06 -17.12
N LEU A 194 5.95 10.30 -17.23
CA LEU A 194 6.10 11.12 -18.44
C LEU A 194 7.55 11.58 -18.67
N ALA A 195 8.39 11.65 -17.65
CA ALA A 195 9.83 11.86 -17.84
C ALA A 195 10.48 10.68 -18.61
N VAL A 196 9.96 9.46 -18.42
CA VAL A 196 10.40 8.26 -19.18
C VAL A 196 9.65 8.14 -20.50
N TYR A 197 8.37 8.48 -20.54
CA TYR A 197 7.42 8.25 -21.64
C TYR A 197 6.62 9.49 -22.01
N PRO A 198 7.24 10.58 -22.50
CA PRO A 198 6.52 11.81 -22.85
C PRO A 198 5.48 11.61 -23.95
N GLU A 199 5.63 10.58 -24.80
CA GLU A 199 4.73 10.25 -25.89
C GLU A 199 3.33 9.79 -25.46
N TYR A 200 3.15 9.41 -24.19
CA TYR A 200 1.84 8.99 -23.65
C TYR A 200 1.13 10.07 -22.84
N ALA A 201 1.51 11.35 -22.96
CA ALA A 201 0.91 12.45 -22.22
C ALA A 201 -0.60 12.52 -22.39
N ASP A 202 -1.13 12.29 -23.59
CA ASP A 202 -2.57 12.31 -23.90
C ASP A 202 -3.34 11.15 -23.27
N LYS A 203 -2.67 10.03 -22.95
CA LYS A 203 -3.26 8.87 -22.28
C LYS A 203 -3.12 8.94 -20.77
N ALA A 204 -2.19 9.76 -20.27
CA ALA A 204 -1.81 9.84 -18.87
C ALA A 204 -2.78 10.70 -18.06
N GLU A 205 -3.45 10.12 -17.09
CA GLU A 205 -4.44 10.81 -16.25
C GLU A 205 -4.23 10.45 -14.78
N ILE A 206 -4.55 11.39 -13.87
CA ILE A 206 -4.50 11.14 -12.44
C ILE A 206 -5.79 10.45 -12.01
N PHE A 207 -5.65 9.36 -11.25
CA PHE A 207 -6.76 8.66 -10.59
C PHE A 207 -6.40 8.45 -9.12
N HIS A 208 -7.05 9.18 -8.24
CA HIS A 208 -6.82 9.05 -6.81
C HIS A 208 -7.47 7.78 -6.27
N ASN A 209 -6.75 7.07 -5.39
CA ASN A 209 -7.28 5.89 -4.73
C ASN A 209 -8.56 6.22 -3.95
N LEU A 210 -9.57 5.38 -4.11
CA LEU A 210 -10.81 5.48 -3.34
C LEU A 210 -10.56 5.00 -1.91
N VAL A 211 -11.27 5.58 -0.95
CA VAL A 211 -11.18 5.25 0.48
C VAL A 211 -12.59 5.21 1.07
N ASP A 212 -12.99 4.08 1.66
CA ASP A 212 -14.26 3.92 2.37
C ASP A 212 -14.23 4.68 3.71
N GLN A 213 -14.45 5.98 3.67
CA GLN A 213 -14.44 6.83 4.87
C GLN A 213 -15.45 6.37 5.93
N GLU A 214 -16.65 5.97 5.51
CA GLU A 214 -17.69 5.50 6.44
C GLU A 214 -17.31 4.15 7.04
N GLY A 215 -16.79 3.22 6.24
CA GLY A 215 -16.28 1.94 6.70
C GLY A 215 -15.11 2.09 7.67
N ILE A 216 -14.18 3.01 7.38
CA ILE A 216 -13.07 3.35 8.28
C ILE A 216 -13.60 3.86 9.63
N ARG A 217 -14.51 4.85 9.62
CA ARG A 217 -15.14 5.37 10.84
C ARG A 217 -15.88 4.28 11.61
N ARG A 218 -16.66 3.44 10.94
CA ARG A 218 -17.37 2.32 11.56
C ARG A 218 -16.42 1.28 12.18
N GLN A 219 -15.35 0.92 11.47
CA GLN A 219 -14.37 -0.04 11.95
C GLN A 219 -13.46 0.51 13.06
N SER A 220 -13.31 1.83 13.17
CA SER A 220 -12.58 2.46 14.27
C SER A 220 -13.31 2.38 15.62
N MET A 221 -14.63 2.20 15.59
CA MET A 221 -15.46 2.03 16.77
C MET A 221 -15.44 0.60 17.32
N VAL A 222 -14.87 -0.35 16.60
CA VAL A 222 -14.74 -1.74 17.06
C VAL A 222 -13.72 -1.79 18.19
N ARG A 223 -14.02 -2.57 19.24
CA ARG A 223 -13.14 -2.72 20.40
C ARG A 223 -11.77 -3.26 19.95
N GLY A 224 -10.71 -2.56 20.31
CA GLY A 224 -9.33 -2.89 19.91
C GLY A 224 -8.41 -1.69 20.14
N GLY A 225 -7.17 -1.77 19.68
CA GLY A 225 -6.18 -0.71 19.80
C GLY A 225 -5.04 -1.07 20.76
N PHE A 226 -4.43 -0.05 21.36
CA PHE A 226 -3.30 -0.25 22.27
C PHE A 226 -3.74 -0.97 23.55
N SER A 227 -3.11 -2.14 23.83
CA SER A 227 -3.18 -2.82 25.12
C SER A 227 -1.80 -2.76 25.76
N ASP A 228 -1.68 -2.22 26.96
CA ASP A 228 -0.39 -2.12 27.68
C ASP A 228 -0.01 -3.43 28.40
N GLY A 229 -0.70 -4.53 28.12
CA GLY A 229 -0.36 -5.84 28.63
C GLY A 229 0.89 -6.39 27.95
N ARG A 230 1.93 -6.70 28.72
CA ARG A 230 3.20 -7.32 28.28
C ARG A 230 3.06 -8.68 27.59
N GLU A 231 1.84 -9.16 27.36
CA GLU A 231 1.56 -10.48 26.76
C GLU A 231 1.58 -10.54 25.23
N GLY A 232 1.73 -9.38 24.53
CA GLY A 232 1.70 -9.32 23.07
C GLY A 232 3.03 -9.48 22.33
N VAL A 233 4.16 -9.46 23.03
CA VAL A 233 5.50 -9.34 22.38
C VAL A 233 6.16 -10.71 22.11
N SER A 234 5.69 -11.83 22.66
CA SER A 234 6.43 -13.10 22.60
C SER A 234 5.96 -14.13 21.59
N ASN A 235 4.84 -13.95 20.86
CA ASN A 235 4.45 -14.92 19.81
C ASN A 235 3.66 -14.24 18.71
N GLY A 236 4.27 -14.08 17.56
CA GLY A 236 3.62 -13.63 16.35
C GLY A 236 2.31 -14.39 16.10
N MET A 237 1.23 -13.66 15.93
CA MET A 237 -0.12 -14.09 15.54
C MET A 237 -1.04 -14.75 16.59
N ARG A 238 -0.63 -15.11 17.80
CA ARG A 238 -1.55 -15.76 18.76
C ARG A 238 -2.11 -14.84 19.87
N GLY A 239 -1.52 -13.68 20.11
CA GLY A 239 -1.88 -12.82 21.27
C GLY A 239 -3.15 -11.99 21.12
N VAL A 240 -3.57 -11.67 19.90
CA VAL A 240 -4.68 -10.73 19.65
C VAL A 240 -6.08 -11.38 19.79
N PHE A 241 -6.19 -12.72 19.72
CA PHE A 241 -7.49 -13.41 19.68
C PHE A 241 -7.93 -14.11 20.98
N ASN A 242 -7.09 -14.21 22.01
CA ASN A 242 -7.45 -14.95 23.25
C ASN A 242 -8.18 -14.12 24.33
N GLY A 243 -8.47 -12.84 24.09
CA GLY A 243 -9.24 -11.96 24.98
C GLY A 243 -10.75 -12.00 24.82
N MET A 244 -11.32 -12.79 23.90
CA MET A 244 -12.76 -12.85 23.62
C MET A 244 -13.48 -13.95 24.39
N ARG A 245 -13.43 -13.96 25.72
CA ARG A 245 -14.43 -14.65 26.54
C ARG A 245 -14.81 -13.79 27.74
N GLY A 246 -15.99 -13.23 27.61
CA GLY A 246 -16.81 -12.75 28.70
C GLY A 246 -16.39 -11.40 29.26
N VAL A 247 -17.20 -10.37 29.00
CA VAL A 247 -17.68 -9.49 30.10
C VAL A 247 -18.77 -8.55 29.56
N SER A 248 -19.78 -8.43 30.38
CA SER A 248 -20.90 -7.51 30.41
C SER A 248 -20.50 -6.04 30.46
N ASP A 249 -21.41 -5.23 29.94
CA ASP A 249 -21.68 -3.80 30.18
C ASP A 249 -20.77 -3.02 31.15
N GLY A 250 -20.13 -2.00 30.59
CA GLY A 250 -19.45 -0.94 31.29
C GLY A 250 -18.58 -0.14 30.33
N MET A 251 -18.99 1.09 29.99
CA MET A 251 -18.10 2.10 29.42
C MET A 251 -16.98 2.36 30.41
N GLY A 252 -15.92 1.56 30.37
CA GLY A 252 -14.70 1.73 31.14
C GLY A 252 -13.68 2.41 30.23
N ASP A 253 -13.23 3.56 30.66
CA ASP A 253 -12.08 4.31 30.16
C ASP A 253 -10.90 3.37 29.93
N ALA A 254 -10.56 3.13 28.64
CA ALA A 254 -9.44 2.25 28.26
C ALA A 254 -8.11 3.01 28.30
N SER A 255 -7.85 3.71 29.40
CA SER A 255 -6.52 4.20 29.75
C SER A 255 -5.74 3.03 30.36
N ASN A 256 -5.05 2.28 29.53
CA ASN A 256 -4.23 1.13 29.95
C ASN A 256 -2.95 1.53 30.73
N GLY A 257 -3.02 2.43 31.68
CA GLY A 257 -1.91 2.74 32.57
C GLY A 257 -0.72 3.49 31.96
N TYR A 258 -0.69 3.72 30.64
CA TYR A 258 0.33 4.56 30.03
C TYR A 258 -0.14 6.03 29.96
N GLU A 259 0.46 6.87 30.78
CA GLU A 259 0.10 8.30 30.90
C GLU A 259 0.79 9.20 29.84
N GLY A 260 1.64 8.63 28.99
CA GLY A 260 2.36 9.36 27.94
C GLY A 260 1.58 9.49 26.64
N LYS A 261 2.13 10.27 25.72
CA LYS A 261 1.57 10.47 24.37
C LYS A 261 1.84 9.30 23.44
N ARG A 262 0.87 8.97 22.59
CA ARG A 262 0.94 7.86 21.63
C ARG A 262 1.17 8.39 20.22
N LEU A 263 2.32 8.01 19.65
CA LEU A 263 2.64 8.24 18.25
C LEU A 263 2.33 6.95 17.47
N LEU A 264 1.78 7.05 16.29
CA LEU A 264 1.42 5.91 15.43
C LEU A 264 2.03 6.04 14.04
N THR A 265 2.55 4.95 13.53
CA THR A 265 2.86 4.76 12.10
C THR A 265 2.27 3.44 11.62
N VAL A 266 1.63 3.44 10.45
CA VAL A 266 1.09 2.25 9.80
C VAL A 266 1.75 2.09 8.43
N GLY A 267 2.44 0.97 8.21
CA GLY A 267 3.12 0.74 6.93
C GLY A 267 4.09 -0.43 6.95
N ARG A 268 4.50 -0.87 5.76
CA ARG A 268 5.47 -1.96 5.61
C ARG A 268 6.84 -1.57 6.16
N LEU A 269 7.51 -2.49 6.86
CA LEU A 269 8.87 -2.30 7.38
C LEU A 269 9.89 -2.45 6.25
N THR A 270 10.02 -1.42 5.41
CA THR A 270 10.89 -1.37 4.24
C THR A 270 11.77 -0.13 4.25
N TYR A 271 12.84 -0.12 3.47
CA TYR A 271 13.72 1.04 3.31
C TYR A 271 12.97 2.32 2.92
N GLN A 272 11.92 2.19 2.08
CA GLN A 272 11.07 3.30 1.66
C GLN A 272 10.51 4.07 2.86
N LYS A 273 10.04 3.36 3.88
CA LYS A 273 9.31 3.93 5.04
C LYS A 273 10.20 4.52 6.14
N ALA A 274 11.48 4.65 5.91
CA ALA A 274 12.44 5.43 6.72
C ALA A 274 12.35 5.20 8.25
N TYR A 275 12.01 3.99 8.69
CA TYR A 275 11.92 3.67 10.13
C TYR A 275 13.25 3.83 10.86
N ASP A 276 14.37 3.65 10.15
CA ASP A 276 15.70 3.90 10.67
C ASP A 276 15.88 5.36 11.11
N ILE A 277 15.34 6.33 10.37
CA ILE A 277 15.34 7.76 10.72
C ILE A 277 14.33 8.04 11.85
N ALA A 278 13.15 7.41 11.80
CA ALA A 278 12.14 7.55 12.84
C ALA A 278 12.61 7.05 14.22
N ILE A 279 13.39 5.96 14.26
CA ILE A 279 14.01 5.45 15.50
C ILE A 279 15.01 6.47 16.06
N ASP A 280 15.86 7.09 15.21
CA ASP A 280 16.77 8.14 15.63
C ASP A 280 16.02 9.37 16.17
N ALA A 281 14.91 9.76 15.53
CA ALA A 281 14.03 10.83 16.02
C ALA A 281 13.44 10.50 17.40
N MET A 282 13.03 9.24 17.63
CA MET A 282 12.54 8.81 18.95
C MET A 282 13.63 8.88 20.01
N LYS A 283 14.90 8.58 19.65
CA LYS A 283 16.03 8.75 20.56
C LYS A 283 16.20 10.21 20.98
N ILE A 284 16.10 11.15 20.04
CA ILE A 284 16.15 12.59 20.33
C ILE A 284 15.01 12.99 21.29
N LEU A 285 13.77 12.55 21.02
CA LEU A 285 12.64 12.84 21.89
C LEU A 285 12.86 12.31 23.31
N LYS A 286 13.35 11.07 23.45
CA LYS A 286 13.66 10.47 24.75
C LYS A 286 14.74 11.26 25.49
N ASP A 287 15.81 11.64 24.82
CA ASP A 287 16.92 12.41 25.42
C ASP A 287 16.49 13.83 25.87
N ARG A 288 15.47 14.39 25.21
CA ARG A 288 14.82 15.65 25.61
C ARG A 288 13.76 15.47 26.69
N GLY A 289 13.54 14.26 27.18
CA GLY A 289 12.58 13.94 28.25
C GLY A 289 11.13 13.92 27.83
N CYS A 290 10.83 13.81 26.53
CA CYS A 290 9.48 13.71 26.03
C CYS A 290 8.86 12.36 26.43
N LYS A 291 7.72 12.40 27.16
CA LYS A 291 6.94 11.20 27.53
C LYS A 291 6.04 10.77 26.37
N ALA A 292 6.62 10.10 25.38
CA ALA A 292 5.90 9.57 24.24
C ALA A 292 6.31 8.12 23.96
N ARG A 293 5.39 7.34 23.40
CA ARG A 293 5.68 6.00 22.88
C ARG A 293 5.23 5.91 21.43
N TRP A 294 6.11 5.41 20.57
CA TRP A 294 5.86 5.29 19.15
C TRP A 294 5.55 3.85 18.77
N TYR A 295 4.34 3.64 18.31
CA TYR A 295 3.85 2.33 17.88
C TYR A 295 3.87 2.22 16.36
N VAL A 296 4.32 1.07 15.86
CA VAL A 296 4.38 0.78 14.43
C VAL A 296 3.58 -0.47 14.12
N LEU A 297 2.57 -0.31 13.25
CA LEU A 297 1.78 -1.41 12.70
C LEU A 297 2.29 -1.78 11.31
N GLY A 298 2.85 -2.97 11.15
CA GLY A 298 3.33 -3.47 9.88
C GLY A 298 4.39 -4.54 10.00
N GLU A 299 4.68 -5.18 8.86
CA GLU A 299 5.71 -6.19 8.71
C GLU A 299 6.57 -5.87 7.48
N GLY A 300 7.77 -6.43 7.41
CA GLY A 300 8.65 -6.25 6.26
C GLY A 300 10.06 -6.81 6.46
N ASP A 301 10.84 -6.68 5.41
CA ASP A 301 12.21 -7.21 5.32
C ASP A 301 13.20 -6.52 6.26
N GLN A 302 12.91 -5.27 6.67
CA GLN A 302 13.76 -4.50 7.58
C GLN A 302 13.57 -4.84 9.07
N ARG A 303 12.53 -5.63 9.44
CA ARG A 303 12.17 -5.88 10.85
C ARG A 303 13.38 -6.20 11.73
N LYS A 304 14.18 -7.20 11.36
CA LYS A 304 15.35 -7.61 12.16
C LYS A 304 16.41 -6.51 12.33
N ALA A 305 16.62 -5.71 11.30
CA ALA A 305 17.56 -4.59 11.35
C ALA A 305 17.05 -3.47 12.28
N LEU A 306 15.75 -3.20 12.22
CA LEU A 306 15.09 -2.20 13.07
C LEU A 306 15.07 -2.64 14.54
N GLU A 307 14.74 -3.89 14.85
CA GLU A 307 14.81 -4.46 16.22
C GLU A 307 16.23 -4.34 16.81
N LYS A 308 17.25 -4.64 16.00
CA LYS A 308 18.65 -4.46 16.43
C LYS A 308 18.99 -3.00 16.72
N LYS A 309 18.49 -2.07 15.91
CA LYS A 309 18.72 -0.63 16.11
C LYS A 309 18.01 -0.11 17.36
N ILE A 310 16.74 -0.53 17.57
CA ILE A 310 15.95 -0.20 18.77
C ILE A 310 16.69 -0.63 20.02
N ALA A 311 17.18 -1.88 20.07
CA ALA A 311 17.93 -2.41 21.19
C ALA A 311 19.26 -1.68 21.42
N ALA A 312 20.01 -1.36 20.34
CA ALA A 312 21.27 -0.62 20.45
C ALA A 312 21.11 0.80 21.02
N LEU A 313 19.92 1.40 20.85
CA LEU A 313 19.59 2.74 21.37
C LEU A 313 18.78 2.70 22.67
N HIS A 314 18.53 1.53 23.24
CA HIS A 314 17.74 1.30 24.45
C HIS A 314 16.32 1.91 24.36
N LEU A 315 15.61 1.65 23.23
CA LEU A 315 14.29 2.19 22.90
C LEU A 315 13.18 1.13 22.91
N GLU A 316 13.39 -0.05 23.52
CA GLU A 316 12.48 -1.18 23.46
C GLU A 316 11.08 -0.86 24.04
N GLU A 317 11.02 0.06 25.01
CA GLU A 317 9.75 0.51 25.60
C GLU A 317 9.18 1.77 24.89
N ASP A 318 9.97 2.48 24.12
CA ASP A 318 9.63 3.77 23.52
C ASP A 318 9.26 3.65 22.03
N PHE A 319 9.83 2.66 21.31
CA PHE A 319 9.57 2.42 19.89
C PHE A 319 9.17 0.96 19.66
N VAL A 320 7.86 0.70 19.52
CA VAL A 320 7.28 -0.64 19.60
C VAL A 320 6.78 -1.12 18.24
N LEU A 321 7.37 -2.21 17.73
CA LEU A 321 6.95 -2.86 16.49
C LEU A 321 5.86 -3.90 16.77
N LEU A 322 4.59 -3.53 16.62
CA LEU A 322 3.42 -4.38 16.94
C LEU A 322 3.15 -5.50 15.90
N GLY A 323 3.77 -5.41 14.71
CA GLY A 323 3.46 -6.33 13.63
C GLY A 323 2.25 -5.90 12.79
N ALA A 324 1.86 -6.74 11.83
CA ALA A 324 0.69 -6.48 11.00
C ALA A 324 -0.60 -6.78 11.77
N VAL A 325 -1.52 -5.83 11.79
CA VAL A 325 -2.84 -5.97 12.38
C VAL A 325 -3.92 -6.03 11.30
N GLU A 326 -5.03 -6.67 11.59
CA GLU A 326 -6.15 -6.80 10.64
C GLU A 326 -6.97 -5.51 10.55
N ASN A 327 -7.29 -4.89 11.69
CA ASN A 327 -7.98 -3.62 11.79
C ASN A 327 -7.10 -2.57 12.49
N PRO A 328 -6.46 -1.65 11.75
CA PRO A 328 -5.60 -0.63 12.34
C PRO A 328 -6.38 0.58 12.89
N TYR A 329 -7.64 0.76 12.53
CA TYR A 329 -8.38 1.99 12.78
C TYR A 329 -8.59 2.36 14.24
N PRO A 330 -8.81 1.42 15.20
CA PRO A 330 -8.84 1.75 16.62
C PRO A 330 -7.52 2.36 17.15
N TYR A 331 -6.38 2.00 16.54
CA TYR A 331 -5.08 2.59 16.90
C TYR A 331 -4.96 4.05 16.43
N TYR A 332 -5.48 4.37 15.24
CA TYR A 332 -5.49 5.75 14.76
C TYR A 332 -6.31 6.67 15.70
N VAL A 333 -7.49 6.24 16.12
CA VAL A 333 -8.35 7.04 17.03
C VAL A 333 -7.72 7.25 18.42
N GLN A 334 -6.93 6.29 18.87
CA GLN A 334 -6.25 6.34 20.16
C GLN A 334 -4.86 7.01 20.10
N ALA A 335 -4.37 7.31 18.92
CA ALA A 335 -3.09 8.00 18.73
C ALA A 335 -3.25 9.51 18.89
N ASP A 336 -2.29 10.17 19.55
CA ASP A 336 -2.21 11.63 19.61
C ASP A 336 -1.71 12.22 18.31
N ILE A 337 -0.78 11.54 17.64
CA ILE A 337 -0.15 11.98 16.37
C ILE A 337 0.09 10.77 15.47
N TYR A 338 -0.30 10.87 14.21
CA TYR A 338 0.10 9.95 13.17
C TYR A 338 1.35 10.46 12.47
N VAL A 339 2.42 9.67 12.43
CA VAL A 339 3.70 10.06 11.81
C VAL A 339 3.97 9.19 10.59
N HIS A 340 4.21 9.82 9.45
CA HIS A 340 4.48 9.16 8.16
C HIS A 340 5.86 9.55 7.62
N ALA A 341 6.91 9.01 8.23
CA ALA A 341 8.27 9.17 7.72
C ALA A 341 8.47 8.26 6.49
N THR A 342 8.79 8.84 5.35
CA THR A 342 9.04 8.10 4.11
C THR A 342 10.05 8.81 3.23
N ARG A 343 10.90 8.03 2.52
CA ARG A 343 11.89 8.58 1.57
C ARG A 343 11.24 9.00 0.25
N PHE A 344 10.22 8.28 -0.15
CA PHE A 344 9.41 8.56 -1.34
C PHE A 344 8.05 7.89 -1.19
N GLU A 345 7.03 8.55 -1.69
CA GLU A 345 5.65 8.07 -1.64
C GLU A 345 4.89 8.52 -2.90
N GLY A 346 3.99 7.69 -3.38
CA GLY A 346 2.96 8.15 -4.30
C GLY A 346 1.85 8.86 -3.51
N LYS A 347 0.64 8.27 -3.47
CA LYS A 347 -0.43 8.73 -2.58
C LYS A 347 -0.67 7.70 -1.49
N SER A 348 -0.37 8.06 -0.23
CA SER A 348 -0.46 7.14 0.90
C SER A 348 -1.89 6.95 1.38
N ILE A 349 -2.38 5.71 1.32
CA ILE A 349 -3.68 5.35 1.91
C ILE A 349 -3.64 5.53 3.44
N ALA A 350 -2.53 5.23 4.08
CA ALA A 350 -2.41 5.38 5.53
C ALA A 350 -2.52 6.84 6.00
N ILE A 351 -2.07 7.81 5.19
CA ILE A 351 -2.34 9.24 5.44
C ILE A 351 -3.84 9.53 5.29
N GLN A 352 -4.50 9.00 4.24
CA GLN A 352 -5.94 9.19 4.03
C GLN A 352 -6.77 8.59 5.17
N GLU A 353 -6.37 7.42 5.68
CA GLU A 353 -6.99 6.79 6.86
C GLU A 353 -6.84 7.67 8.11
N ALA A 354 -5.63 8.18 8.37
CA ALA A 354 -5.35 9.09 9.48
C ALA A 354 -6.19 10.37 9.38
N GLN A 355 -6.24 10.99 8.20
CA GLN A 355 -7.07 12.17 7.93
C GLN A 355 -8.56 11.89 8.14
N THR A 356 -9.07 10.76 7.62
CA THR A 356 -10.48 10.35 7.79
C THR A 356 -10.88 10.21 9.25
N LEU A 357 -9.94 9.82 10.12
CA LEU A 357 -10.15 9.63 11.56
C LEU A 357 -9.74 10.85 12.41
N GLY A 358 -9.45 11.98 11.77
CA GLY A 358 -9.15 13.22 12.46
C GLY A 358 -7.82 13.24 13.21
N CYS A 359 -6.87 12.35 12.84
CA CYS A 359 -5.54 12.37 13.43
C CYS A 359 -4.76 13.62 12.98
N ALA A 360 -4.01 14.22 13.89
CA ALA A 360 -2.96 15.17 13.50
C ALA A 360 -1.85 14.40 12.78
N VAL A 361 -1.57 14.77 11.52
CA VAL A 361 -0.61 14.10 10.67
C VAL A 361 0.70 14.87 10.62
N ILE A 362 1.83 14.19 10.85
CA ILE A 362 3.16 14.65 10.48
C ILE A 362 3.67 13.73 9.37
N ALA A 363 4.09 14.28 8.25
CA ALA A 363 4.69 13.50 7.18
C ALA A 363 5.99 14.13 6.69
N SER A 364 6.91 13.30 6.18
CA SER A 364 8.10 13.80 5.53
C SER A 364 7.74 14.61 4.28
N ASP A 365 8.49 15.68 4.04
CA ASP A 365 8.29 16.58 2.91
C ASP A 365 8.80 15.93 1.61
N CYS A 366 7.93 15.15 0.97
CA CYS A 366 8.11 14.58 -0.37
C CYS A 366 6.87 14.84 -1.21
N ASN A 367 7.00 14.75 -2.53
CA ASN A 367 5.96 15.18 -3.48
C ASN A 367 4.61 14.51 -3.21
N GLY A 368 4.57 13.18 -3.03
CA GLY A 368 3.32 12.48 -2.78
C GLY A 368 2.63 12.86 -1.46
N ASN A 369 3.38 13.27 -0.44
CA ASN A 369 2.83 13.79 0.80
C ASN A 369 2.33 15.22 0.65
N ARG A 370 3.04 16.07 -0.14
CA ARG A 370 2.58 17.44 -0.49
C ARG A 370 1.23 17.45 -1.23
N GLU A 371 0.92 16.41 -1.98
CA GLU A 371 -0.38 16.28 -2.64
C GLU A 371 -1.53 15.95 -1.67
N GLN A 372 -1.19 15.41 -0.48
CA GLN A 372 -2.17 14.99 0.52
C GLN A 372 -2.28 15.93 1.71
N ILE A 373 -1.23 16.69 2.00
CA ILE A 373 -1.12 17.54 3.19
C ILE A 373 -0.85 18.98 2.76
N GLU A 374 -1.68 19.88 3.22
CA GLU A 374 -1.43 21.31 3.18
C GLU A 374 -0.76 21.71 4.50
N ASP A 375 0.55 22.04 4.41
CA ASP A 375 1.38 22.29 5.59
C ASP A 375 0.83 23.38 6.51
N GLY A 376 0.73 23.09 7.80
CA GLY A 376 0.18 23.97 8.82
C GLY A 376 -1.34 24.14 8.78
N VAL A 377 -2.05 23.50 7.82
CA VAL A 377 -3.51 23.57 7.68
C VAL A 377 -4.19 22.26 8.08
N ASP A 378 -3.82 21.14 7.45
CA ASP A 378 -4.40 19.81 7.72
C ASP A 378 -3.35 18.74 8.09
N GLY A 379 -2.12 19.19 8.36
CA GLY A 379 -0.99 18.39 8.82
C GLY A 379 0.30 19.21 8.84
N ILE A 380 1.42 18.55 9.15
CA ILE A 380 2.76 19.15 9.12
C ILE A 380 3.63 18.36 8.13
N LEU A 381 4.30 19.07 7.23
CA LEU A 381 5.36 18.53 6.38
C LEU A 381 6.73 18.83 7.02
N CYS A 382 7.49 17.80 7.35
CA CYS A 382 8.80 17.93 8.01
C CYS A 382 9.95 17.44 7.11
N GLN A 383 11.15 17.96 7.34
CA GLN A 383 12.33 17.38 6.72
C GLN A 383 12.53 15.94 7.17
N LEU A 384 12.94 15.06 6.26
CA LEU A 384 13.21 13.65 6.55
C LEU A 384 14.59 13.51 7.23
N THR A 385 14.73 14.13 8.39
CA THR A 385 15.88 14.02 9.30
C THR A 385 15.39 13.66 10.69
N PRO A 386 16.22 13.02 11.54
CA PRO A 386 15.84 12.75 12.92
C PRO A 386 15.39 14.00 13.68
N GLU A 387 16.10 15.11 13.49
CA GLU A 387 15.83 16.40 14.12
C GLU A 387 14.50 16.99 13.62
N GLY A 388 14.27 17.05 12.30
CA GLY A 388 13.06 17.63 11.72
C GLY A 388 11.79 16.87 12.13
N ILE A 389 11.87 15.53 12.20
CA ILE A 389 10.77 14.71 12.70
C ILE A 389 10.55 14.95 14.19
N ALA A 390 11.60 14.96 15.00
CA ALA A 390 11.50 15.17 16.45
C ALA A 390 10.92 16.55 16.79
N GLU A 391 11.37 17.62 16.13
CA GLU A 391 10.88 19.00 16.32
C GLU A 391 9.40 19.13 15.96
N SER A 392 8.97 18.50 14.85
CA SER A 392 7.56 18.51 14.45
C SER A 392 6.68 17.76 15.45
N ILE A 393 7.16 16.63 15.98
CA ILE A 393 6.48 15.88 17.03
C ILE A 393 6.38 16.72 18.31
N GLU A 394 7.48 17.30 18.78
CA GLU A 394 7.48 18.17 19.99
C GLU A 394 6.51 19.34 19.86
N THR A 395 6.47 19.99 18.70
CA THR A 395 5.55 21.11 18.42
C THR A 395 4.10 20.68 18.64
N LEU A 396 3.69 19.50 18.13
CA LEU A 396 2.33 19.01 18.30
C LEU A 396 2.08 18.43 19.70
N LEU A 397 3.08 17.87 20.37
CA LEU A 397 2.94 17.38 21.74
C LEU A 397 2.71 18.52 22.73
N GLN A 398 3.38 19.66 22.54
CA GLN A 398 3.30 20.84 23.40
C GLN A 398 2.09 21.73 23.08
N ASN A 399 1.50 21.61 21.88
CA ASN A 399 0.39 22.45 21.44
C ASN A 399 -0.85 21.60 21.08
N GLU A 400 -1.68 21.31 22.08
CA GLU A 400 -2.89 20.53 21.91
C GLU A 400 -3.93 21.24 21.02
N GLU A 401 -4.03 22.55 21.09
CA GLU A 401 -4.95 23.33 20.26
C GLU A 401 -4.60 23.21 18.78
N LEU A 402 -3.30 23.35 18.44
CA LEU A 402 -2.81 23.15 17.08
C LEU A 402 -3.06 21.71 16.60
N ARG A 403 -2.74 20.72 17.44
CA ARG A 403 -2.97 19.31 17.13
C ARG A 403 -4.44 19.03 16.81
N ASN A 404 -5.35 19.53 17.64
CA ASN A 404 -6.79 19.37 17.43
C ASN A 404 -7.28 20.15 16.20
N LYS A 405 -6.73 21.33 15.92
CA LYS A 405 -7.06 22.12 14.73
C LYS A 405 -6.69 21.37 13.45
N LEU A 406 -5.47 20.86 13.37
CA LEU A 406 -4.98 20.12 12.20
C LEU A 406 -5.80 18.84 11.96
N GLY A 407 -6.06 18.06 13.02
CA GLY A 407 -6.88 16.85 12.91
C GLY A 407 -8.29 17.12 12.42
N LYS A 408 -8.97 18.16 12.95
CA LYS A 408 -10.29 18.57 12.47
C LYS A 408 -10.29 19.07 11.03
N ALA A 409 -9.24 19.77 10.60
CA ALA A 409 -9.12 20.22 9.22
C ALA A 409 -8.92 19.01 8.28
N ALA A 410 -8.07 18.06 8.66
CA ALA A 410 -7.83 16.82 7.94
C ALA A 410 -9.13 15.99 7.78
N GLU A 411 -9.93 15.84 8.86
CA GLU A 411 -11.20 15.09 8.84
C GLU A 411 -12.24 15.68 7.88
N ARG A 412 -12.25 17.00 7.73
CA ARG A 412 -13.18 17.71 6.84
C ARG A 412 -12.78 17.64 5.36
N LYS A 413 -11.60 17.14 5.08
CA LYS A 413 -11.10 17.05 3.72
C LYS A 413 -11.97 16.10 2.90
N ASN A 414 -12.69 16.66 1.93
CA ASN A 414 -13.56 15.87 1.05
C ASN A 414 -12.69 15.13 0.03
N MET A 415 -12.75 13.82 0.03
CA MET A 415 -12.12 13.01 -1.00
C MET A 415 -13.15 12.80 -2.11
N ALA A 416 -12.98 13.45 -3.23
CA ALA A 416 -13.92 13.45 -4.39
C ALA A 416 -13.92 12.07 -5.08
N GLN A 417 -14.48 11.04 -4.41
CA GLN A 417 -14.42 9.64 -4.84
C GLN A 417 -15.28 9.36 -6.07
N GLU A 418 -16.44 9.98 -6.15
CA GLU A 418 -17.38 9.76 -7.26
C GLU A 418 -16.81 10.24 -8.60
N GLN A 419 -16.10 11.36 -8.61
CA GLN A 419 -15.45 11.87 -9.81
C GLN A 419 -14.33 10.96 -10.31
N GLU A 420 -13.57 10.32 -9.38
CA GLU A 420 -12.53 9.37 -9.74
C GLU A 420 -13.13 8.11 -10.36
N LEU A 421 -14.21 7.57 -9.78
CA LEU A 421 -14.90 6.40 -10.31
C LEU A 421 -15.42 6.65 -11.73
N GLN A 422 -15.95 7.83 -12.02
CA GLN A 422 -16.46 8.20 -13.35
C GLN A 422 -15.38 8.14 -14.43
N LYS A 423 -14.11 8.43 -14.12
CA LYS A 423 -12.99 8.31 -15.09
C LYS A 423 -12.84 6.87 -15.60
N LEU A 424 -12.99 5.88 -14.72
CA LEU A 424 -12.93 4.47 -15.10
C LEU A 424 -14.21 4.03 -15.84
N LEU A 425 -15.38 4.45 -15.36
CA LEU A 425 -16.66 4.09 -15.95
C LEU A 425 -16.85 4.68 -17.34
N ALA A 426 -16.25 5.83 -17.64
CA ALA A 426 -16.24 6.42 -19.00
C ALA A 426 -15.58 5.50 -20.04
N LEU A 427 -14.75 4.55 -19.62
CA LEU A 427 -14.19 3.53 -20.51
C LEU A 427 -15.17 2.37 -20.79
N LEU A 428 -16.37 2.36 -20.22
CA LEU A 428 -17.39 1.34 -20.45
C LEU A 428 -18.52 1.86 -21.36
N THR A 429 -18.58 3.16 -21.58
CA THR A 429 -19.51 3.79 -22.51
C THR A 429 -18.92 3.83 -23.91
#